data_aed5b359d8bee9ad25e0a54d32aa0a79
#
_entry.id   aed5b359d8bee9ad25e0a54d32aa0a79
#
_cell.length_a   1.000
_cell.length_b   1.000
_cell.length_c   1.000
_cell.angle_alpha   90.00
_cell.angle_beta   90.00
_cell.angle_gamma   90.00
#
_symmetry.space_group_name_H-M   'P 1'
#
loop_
_entity.id
_entity.type
_entity.pdbx_description
1 polymer ?
#
loop_
_entity_poly.entity_id
_entity_poly.type
_entity_poly.pdbx_seq_one_letter_code
_entity_poly.pdbx_strand_id
1 'polypeptide(L)'
;MTEHPDLPRLQRRLAEFAAARDWGRYHTPKNLASALSVESSELVEIFQWLTPEESARVMSDPATAHRVRDEVADVLAYLLQFCAVLDIDPLTALSEKIDRNEHRFPAPED
;
A
#
# COMPACT_ATOMS: atom_id res chain seq x y z
N MET A 1 0.64 10.55 -25.43
CA MET A 1 0.28 11.31 -24.24
C MET A 1 0.25 10.41 -23.04
N THR A 2 1.03 10.74 -22.02
CA THR A 2 1.09 9.94 -20.81
C THR A 2 -0.07 10.31 -19.90
N GLU A 3 -0.92 9.34 -19.59
CA GLU A 3 -1.98 9.57 -18.63
C GLU A 3 -1.42 9.42 -17.23
N HIS A 4 -1.78 10.35 -16.34
CA HIS A 4 -1.41 10.22 -14.95
C HIS A 4 -2.21 9.07 -14.31
N PRO A 5 -1.57 8.21 -13.54
CA PRO A 5 -2.30 7.15 -12.84
C PRO A 5 -3.25 7.75 -11.80
N ASP A 6 -4.44 7.20 -11.71
CA ASP A 6 -5.38 7.51 -10.66
C ASP A 6 -5.86 6.23 -9.99
N LEU A 7 -6.41 6.36 -8.79
CA LEU A 7 -6.76 5.20 -7.98
C LEU A 7 -7.79 4.28 -8.65
N PRO A 8 -8.93 4.79 -9.17
CA PRO A 8 -9.90 3.89 -9.80
C PRO A 8 -9.33 3.13 -11.00
N ARG A 9 -8.50 3.78 -11.80
CA ARG A 9 -7.84 3.14 -12.95
C ARG A 9 -6.91 2.02 -12.52
N LEU A 10 -6.09 2.30 -11.51
CA LEU A 10 -5.13 1.31 -11.01
C LEU A 10 -5.86 0.12 -10.38
N GLN A 11 -6.96 0.38 -9.66
CA GLN A 11 -7.77 -0.71 -9.11
C GLN A 11 -8.36 -1.59 -10.22
N ARG A 12 -8.85 -0.98 -11.31
CA ARG A 12 -9.35 -1.74 -12.46
C ARG A 12 -8.25 -2.56 -13.11
N ARG A 13 -7.06 -1.98 -13.28
CA ARG A 13 -5.91 -2.71 -13.84
C ARG A 13 -5.51 -3.90 -13.00
N LEU A 14 -5.53 -3.75 -11.67
CA LEU A 14 -5.24 -4.85 -10.76
C LEU A 14 -6.27 -5.97 -10.88
N ALA A 15 -7.56 -5.60 -10.95
CA ALA A 15 -8.64 -6.58 -11.11
C ALA A 15 -8.53 -7.32 -12.44
N GLU A 16 -8.26 -6.61 -13.54
CA GLU A 16 -8.09 -7.20 -14.86
C GLU A 16 -6.87 -8.11 -14.92
N PHE A 17 -5.77 -7.71 -14.31
CA PHE A 17 -4.55 -8.51 -14.23
C PHE A 17 -4.83 -9.84 -13.52
N ALA A 18 -5.50 -9.80 -12.39
CA ALA A 18 -5.84 -11.01 -11.62
C ALA A 18 -6.83 -11.89 -12.37
N ALA A 19 -7.85 -11.28 -13.00
CA ALA A 19 -8.86 -12.02 -13.76
C ALA A 19 -8.23 -12.74 -14.97
N ALA A 20 -7.34 -12.08 -15.69
CA ALA A 20 -6.65 -12.67 -16.86
C ALA A 20 -5.83 -13.89 -16.47
N ARG A 21 -5.43 -14.02 -15.23
CA ARG A 21 -4.60 -15.14 -14.73
C ARG A 21 -5.39 -16.11 -13.86
N ASP A 22 -6.70 -15.91 -13.75
CA ASP A 22 -7.59 -16.72 -12.92
C ASP A 22 -7.13 -16.77 -11.46
N TRP A 23 -6.61 -15.64 -10.97
CA TRP A 23 -6.14 -15.52 -9.58
C TRP A 23 -7.25 -15.15 -8.60
N GLY A 24 -8.41 -14.70 -9.11
CA GLY A 24 -9.52 -14.28 -8.29
C GLY A 24 -9.94 -15.30 -7.23
N ARG A 25 -9.87 -16.59 -7.58
CA ARG A 25 -10.21 -17.69 -6.65
C ARG A 25 -9.24 -17.77 -5.46
N TYR A 26 -8.04 -17.21 -5.59
CA TYR A 26 -7.05 -17.20 -4.52
C TYR A 26 -7.07 -15.88 -3.73
N HIS A 27 -7.72 -14.84 -4.26
CA HIS A 27 -7.76 -13.50 -3.66
C HIS A 27 -8.94 -13.35 -2.70
N THR A 28 -9.02 -14.26 -1.72
CA THR A 28 -9.96 -14.10 -0.61
C THR A 28 -9.45 -12.99 0.31
N PRO A 29 -10.32 -12.32 1.07
CA PRO A 29 -9.87 -11.32 2.04
C PRO A 29 -8.80 -11.82 2.98
N LYS A 30 -8.94 -13.06 3.45
CA LYS A 30 -7.94 -13.68 4.33
C LYS A 30 -6.58 -13.79 3.64
N ASN A 31 -6.55 -14.27 2.41
CA ASN A 31 -5.30 -14.45 1.67
C ASN A 31 -4.68 -13.11 1.31
N LEU A 32 -5.49 -12.12 0.94
CA LEU A 32 -4.98 -10.78 0.61
C LEU A 32 -4.41 -10.09 1.84
N ALA A 33 -5.05 -10.25 3.00
CA ALA A 33 -4.51 -9.70 4.25
C ALA A 33 -3.16 -10.35 4.60
N SER A 34 -3.04 -11.67 4.40
CA SER A 34 -1.77 -12.38 4.63
C SER A 34 -0.69 -11.92 3.66
N ALA A 35 -1.02 -11.77 2.38
CA ALA A 35 -0.07 -11.28 1.37
C ALA A 35 0.40 -9.86 1.70
N LEU A 36 -0.51 -8.99 2.15
CA LEU A 36 -0.17 -7.64 2.58
C LEU A 36 0.84 -7.67 3.73
N SER A 37 0.64 -8.57 4.70
CA SER A 37 1.57 -8.73 5.83
C SER A 37 2.96 -9.13 5.35
N VAL A 38 3.05 -10.07 4.40
CA VAL A 38 4.34 -10.52 3.84
C VAL A 38 5.05 -9.35 3.15
N GLU A 39 4.34 -8.60 2.31
CA GLU A 39 4.95 -7.47 1.60
C GLU A 39 5.37 -6.36 2.57
N SER A 40 4.59 -6.12 3.62
CA SER A 40 4.99 -5.17 4.67
C SER A 40 6.28 -5.62 5.37
N SER A 41 6.43 -6.92 5.59
CA SER A 41 7.64 -7.50 6.16
C SER A 41 8.85 -7.32 5.24
N GLU A 42 8.67 -7.46 3.94
CA GLU A 42 9.74 -7.25 2.97
C GLU A 42 10.19 -5.78 2.96
N LEU A 43 9.25 -4.86 3.14
CA LEU A 43 9.59 -3.45 3.30
C LEU A 43 10.42 -3.24 4.56
N VAL A 44 10.04 -3.86 5.68
CA VAL A 44 10.81 -3.79 6.94
C VAL A 44 12.23 -4.33 6.76
N GLU A 45 12.41 -5.41 5.98
CA GLU A 45 13.71 -6.01 5.74
C GLU A 45 14.73 -5.02 5.16
N ILE A 46 14.28 -4.08 4.33
CA ILE A 46 15.16 -3.07 3.75
C ILE A 46 15.76 -2.17 4.83
N PHE A 47 15.00 -1.91 5.89
CA PHE A 47 15.34 -0.91 6.91
C PHE A 47 15.85 -1.52 8.23
N GLN A 48 15.66 -2.82 8.44
CA GLN A 48 15.82 -3.43 9.77
C GLN A 48 17.20 -3.23 10.41
N TRP A 49 18.24 -3.11 9.59
CA TRP A 49 19.61 -2.97 10.10
C TRP A 49 20.17 -1.55 9.93
N LEU A 50 19.34 -0.61 9.48
CA LEU A 50 19.76 0.76 9.25
C LEU A 50 19.56 1.61 10.51
N THR A 51 20.45 2.60 10.68
CA THR A 51 20.21 3.64 11.68
C THR A 51 19.12 4.58 11.15
N PRO A 52 18.49 5.38 12.03
CA PRO A 52 17.53 6.40 11.56
C PRO A 52 18.13 7.33 10.50
N GLU A 53 19.36 7.73 10.65
CA GLU A 53 20.07 8.61 9.71
C GLU A 53 20.25 7.92 8.34
N GLU A 54 20.67 6.65 8.35
CA GLU A 54 20.80 5.87 7.11
C GLU A 54 19.45 5.65 6.44
N SER A 55 18.40 5.37 7.23
CA SER A 55 17.06 5.14 6.69
C SER A 55 16.52 6.36 5.94
N ALA A 56 16.84 7.56 6.42
CA ALA A 56 16.41 8.80 5.80
C ALA A 56 17.05 9.03 4.42
N ARG A 57 18.16 8.33 4.12
CA ARG A 57 18.93 8.51 2.88
C ARG A 57 18.83 7.34 1.91
N VAL A 58 17.92 6.39 2.13
CA VAL A 58 17.85 5.18 1.26
C VAL A 58 17.59 5.53 -0.20
N MET A 59 16.93 6.66 -0.48
CA MET A 59 16.60 7.04 -1.85
C MET A 59 17.80 7.60 -2.61
N SER A 60 18.93 7.86 -1.94
CA SER A 60 20.14 8.35 -2.60
C SER A 60 20.93 7.21 -3.28
N ASP A 61 20.68 5.96 -2.93
CA ASP A 61 21.26 4.80 -3.59
C ASP A 61 20.25 4.23 -4.59
N PRO A 62 20.55 4.24 -5.91
CA PRO A 62 19.57 3.82 -6.93
C PRO A 62 19.03 2.40 -6.74
N ALA A 63 19.87 1.45 -6.34
CA ALA A 63 19.42 0.06 -6.15
C ALA A 63 18.46 -0.05 -4.97
N THR A 64 18.78 0.59 -3.84
CA THR A 64 17.92 0.59 -2.65
C THR A 64 16.63 1.36 -2.93
N ALA A 65 16.72 2.49 -3.60
CA ALA A 65 15.55 3.29 -3.99
C ALA A 65 14.58 2.47 -4.82
N HIS A 66 15.08 1.69 -5.77
CA HIS A 66 14.26 0.81 -6.60
C HIS A 66 13.52 -0.23 -5.74
N ARG A 67 14.22 -0.86 -4.81
CA ARG A 67 13.62 -1.84 -3.90
C ARG A 67 12.54 -1.22 -3.03
N VAL A 68 12.79 -0.04 -2.50
CA VAL A 68 11.79 0.67 -1.67
C VAL A 68 10.53 0.96 -2.48
N ARG A 69 10.69 1.48 -3.69
CA ARG A 69 9.54 1.76 -4.57
C ARG A 69 8.75 0.50 -4.91
N ASP A 70 9.44 -0.60 -5.20
CA ASP A 70 8.79 -1.87 -5.52
C ASP A 70 7.97 -2.39 -4.34
N GLU A 71 8.54 -2.36 -3.13
CA GLU A 71 7.83 -2.85 -1.94
C GLU A 71 6.64 -1.95 -1.58
N VAL A 72 6.79 -0.64 -1.74
CA VAL A 72 5.66 0.30 -1.56
C VAL A 72 4.55 -0.04 -2.55
N ALA A 73 4.91 -0.31 -3.80
CA ALA A 73 3.92 -0.66 -4.83
C ALA A 73 3.21 -1.97 -4.50
N ASP A 74 3.95 -2.99 -4.04
CA ASP A 74 3.38 -4.29 -3.69
C ASP A 74 2.44 -4.18 -2.48
N VAL A 75 2.83 -3.44 -1.44
CA VAL A 75 1.98 -3.19 -0.27
C VAL A 75 0.69 -2.52 -0.69
N LEU A 76 0.79 -1.48 -1.50
CA LEU A 76 -0.39 -0.74 -1.97
C LEU A 76 -1.28 -1.63 -2.86
N ALA A 77 -0.68 -2.42 -3.75
CA ALA A 77 -1.44 -3.30 -4.65
C ALA A 77 -2.30 -4.29 -3.86
N TYR A 78 -1.75 -4.96 -2.85
CA TYR A 78 -2.52 -5.91 -2.05
C TYR A 78 -3.57 -5.22 -1.20
N LEU A 79 -3.26 -4.04 -0.67
CA LEU A 79 -4.24 -3.26 0.09
C LEU A 79 -5.43 -2.85 -0.79
N LEU A 80 -5.16 -2.39 -2.00
CA LEU A 80 -6.22 -1.98 -2.95
C LEU A 80 -7.07 -3.17 -3.38
N GLN A 81 -6.45 -4.33 -3.62
CA GLN A 81 -7.18 -5.56 -3.96
C GLN A 81 -8.05 -6.03 -2.80
N PHE A 82 -7.54 -5.95 -1.58
CA PHE A 82 -8.31 -6.25 -0.37
C PHE A 82 -9.54 -5.36 -0.26
N CYS A 83 -9.37 -4.07 -0.47
CA CYS A 83 -10.48 -3.11 -0.43
C CYS A 83 -11.52 -3.43 -1.52
N ALA A 84 -11.06 -3.76 -2.73
CA ALA A 84 -11.96 -4.07 -3.84
C ALA A 84 -12.82 -5.30 -3.56
N VAL A 85 -12.22 -6.35 -2.99
CA VAL A 85 -12.95 -7.59 -2.68
C VAL A 85 -14.02 -7.38 -1.62
N LEU A 86 -13.76 -6.49 -0.66
CA LEU A 86 -14.72 -6.19 0.42
C LEU A 86 -15.59 -4.97 0.14
N ASP A 87 -15.48 -4.40 -1.05
CA ASP A 87 -16.23 -3.21 -1.45
C ASP A 87 -16.01 -2.04 -0.50
N ILE A 88 -14.75 -1.85 -0.11
CA ILE A 88 -14.31 -0.71 0.72
C ILE A 88 -13.71 0.34 -0.20
N ASP A 89 -14.18 1.58 -0.09
CA ASP A 89 -13.51 2.72 -0.74
C ASP A 89 -12.36 3.16 0.17
N PRO A 90 -11.11 2.93 -0.25
CA PRO A 90 -9.97 3.23 0.63
C PRO A 90 -9.82 4.71 0.96
N LEU A 91 -10.16 5.60 0.03
CA LEU A 91 -10.04 7.04 0.28
C LEU A 91 -11.09 7.52 1.28
N THR A 92 -12.32 7.06 1.14
CA THR A 92 -13.39 7.37 2.09
C THR A 92 -13.07 6.82 3.48
N ALA A 93 -12.61 5.56 3.54
CA ALA A 93 -12.23 4.95 4.81
C ALA A 93 -11.13 5.76 5.50
N LEU A 94 -10.12 6.19 4.73
CA LEU A 94 -9.03 6.99 5.28
C LEU A 94 -9.52 8.36 5.75
N SER A 95 -10.32 9.04 4.94
CA SER A 95 -10.86 10.37 5.27
C SER A 95 -11.66 10.34 6.58
N GLU A 96 -12.55 9.34 6.70
CA GLU A 96 -13.35 9.19 7.92
C GLU A 96 -12.49 8.86 9.13
N LYS A 97 -11.45 8.06 8.95
CA LYS A 97 -10.54 7.72 10.04
C LYS A 97 -9.74 8.93 10.50
N ILE A 98 -9.30 9.78 9.57
CA ILE A 98 -8.60 11.02 9.89
C ILE A 98 -9.51 11.92 10.73
N ASP A 99 -10.77 12.08 10.32
CA ASP A 99 -11.74 12.89 11.08
C ASP A 99 -11.87 12.38 12.52
N ARG A 100 -12.02 11.06 12.69
CA ARG A 100 -12.12 10.48 14.03
C ARG A 100 -10.84 10.69 14.84
N ASN A 101 -9.68 10.57 14.21
CA ASN A 101 -8.40 10.75 14.89
C ASN A 101 -8.16 12.20 15.31
N GLU A 102 -8.62 13.16 14.52
CA GLU A 102 -8.53 14.58 14.88
C GLU A 102 -9.33 14.88 16.15
N HIS A 103 -10.48 14.23 16.32
CA HIS A 103 -11.27 14.34 17.56
C HIS A 103 -10.64 13.59 18.72
N ARG A 104 -10.12 12.39 18.47
CA ARG A 104 -9.53 11.52 19.51
C ARG A 104 -8.18 12.05 19.99
N PHE A 105 -7.41 12.66 19.10
CA PHE A 105 -6.06 13.17 19.37
C PHE A 105 -5.98 14.62 18.92
N PRO A 106 -6.63 15.56 19.66
CA PRO A 106 -6.61 16.96 19.25
C PRO A 106 -5.20 17.54 19.30
N ALA A 107 -4.93 18.51 18.42
CA ALA A 107 -3.64 19.18 18.39
C ALA A 107 -3.43 19.93 19.71
N PRO A 108 -2.18 20.02 20.23
CA PRO A 108 -1.91 20.80 21.42
C PRO A 108 -2.24 22.28 21.19
N GLU A 109 -2.77 22.92 22.23
CA GLU A 109 -2.98 24.38 22.22
C GLU A 109 -1.64 25.08 22.46
N ASP A 110 -1.37 26.14 21.70
CA ASP A 110 -0.16 26.96 21.88
C ASP A 110 -0.22 27.84 23.13
#